data_62b81494d7abf2c782199646cb18ee22
#
_entry.id   62b81494d7abf2c782199646cb18ee22
#
_cell.length_a   1.000
_cell.length_b   1.000
_cell.length_c   1.000
_cell.angle_alpha   90.00
_cell.angle_beta   90.00
_cell.angle_gamma   90.00
#
_symmetry.space_group_name_H-M   'P 1'
#
loop_
_entity.id
_entity.type
_entity.pdbx_description
1 polymer ?
#
loop_
_entity_poly.entity_id
_entity_poly.type
_entity_poly.pdbx_seq_one_letter_code
_entity_poly.pdbx_strand_id
1 'polypeptide(L)'
;MGTVAIVDYGVGNLKSVANALSYLGCSSCITADLAELERADAIILPGVGAFPDAADRLRSGGLDQHVLAQGQKKPVLGICLGMQLLLEQGREVRPCPGLGVIRGTVDRIPTQSKLPHIGWNSLRFFHHSPLFRGLDEGAYVYFVHSFSAQDTDPAQVIAVTAGP
;
A
#
# COMPACT_ATOMS: atom_id res chain seq x y z
N MET A 1 3.85 -23.08 6.18
CA MET A 1 3.27 -21.76 5.89
C MET A 1 4.42 -20.78 5.71
N GLY A 2 4.33 -19.94 4.69
CA GLY A 2 5.35 -18.93 4.44
C GLY A 2 5.35 -17.81 5.48
N THR A 3 6.43 -17.04 5.54
CA THR A 3 6.58 -15.89 6.43
C THR A 3 6.35 -14.59 5.64
N VAL A 4 5.55 -13.69 6.20
CA VAL A 4 5.32 -12.35 5.64
C VAL A 4 6.21 -11.34 6.35
N ALA A 5 7.04 -10.61 5.61
CA ALA A 5 7.81 -9.51 6.17
C ALA A 5 7.02 -8.20 6.09
N ILE A 6 6.93 -7.51 7.21
CA ILE A 6 6.35 -6.16 7.32
C ILE A 6 7.51 -5.19 7.36
N VAL A 7 7.61 -4.32 6.35
CA VAL A 7 8.72 -3.37 6.21
C VAL A 7 8.65 -2.31 7.30
N ASP A 8 9.70 -2.23 8.12
CA ASP A 8 9.87 -1.19 9.13
C ASP A 8 10.84 -0.11 8.60
N TYR A 9 10.29 0.98 8.13
CA TYR A 9 11.03 2.17 7.70
C TYR A 9 10.69 3.40 8.57
N GLY A 10 10.19 3.14 9.78
CA GLY A 10 9.89 4.16 10.78
C GLY A 10 8.52 4.83 10.63
N VAL A 11 7.63 4.31 9.76
CA VAL A 11 6.25 4.77 9.61
C VAL A 11 5.31 3.58 9.44
N GLY A 12 4.05 3.76 9.83
CA GLY A 12 3.03 2.72 9.72
C GLY A 12 2.60 2.15 11.06
N ASN A 13 1.39 1.60 11.09
CA ASN A 13 0.89 0.86 12.25
C ASN A 13 1.30 -0.61 12.15
N LEU A 14 2.60 -0.88 12.32
CA LEU A 14 3.22 -2.18 12.11
C LEU A 14 2.59 -3.27 13.01
N LYS A 15 2.31 -2.91 14.27
CA LYS A 15 1.73 -3.85 15.23
C LYS A 15 0.32 -4.29 14.84
N SER A 16 -0.50 -3.38 14.30
CA SER A 16 -1.85 -3.74 13.82
C SER A 16 -1.78 -4.70 12.64
N VAL A 17 -0.85 -4.49 11.71
CA VAL A 17 -0.63 -5.41 10.59
C VAL A 17 -0.18 -6.79 11.08
N ALA A 18 0.79 -6.83 11.99
CA ALA A 18 1.27 -8.08 12.59
C ALA A 18 0.16 -8.82 13.34
N ASN A 19 -0.67 -8.11 14.11
CA ASN A 19 -1.80 -8.68 14.81
C ASN A 19 -2.85 -9.28 13.85
N ALA A 20 -3.14 -8.59 12.74
CA ALA A 20 -4.05 -9.08 11.72
C ALA A 20 -3.53 -10.38 11.07
N LEU A 21 -2.25 -10.43 10.73
CA LEU A 21 -1.61 -11.64 10.19
C LEU A 21 -1.64 -12.78 11.20
N SER A 22 -1.34 -12.50 12.46
CA SER A 22 -1.42 -13.49 13.55
C SER A 22 -2.84 -14.04 13.71
N TYR A 23 -3.86 -13.18 13.66
CA TYR A 23 -5.26 -13.59 13.71
C TYR A 23 -5.63 -14.52 12.54
N LEU A 24 -5.05 -14.29 11.37
CA LEU A 24 -5.21 -15.13 10.18
C LEU A 24 -4.35 -16.42 10.20
N GLY A 25 -3.57 -16.64 11.25
CA GLY A 25 -2.66 -17.77 11.36
C GLY A 25 -1.42 -17.67 10.47
N CYS A 26 -1.10 -16.47 9.99
CA CYS A 26 0.07 -16.23 9.15
C CYS A 26 1.29 -15.85 10.00
N SER A 27 2.43 -16.50 9.76
CA SER A 27 3.70 -16.09 10.36
C SER A 27 4.16 -14.75 9.77
N SER A 28 4.62 -13.84 10.63
CA SER A 28 5.14 -12.55 10.17
C SER A 28 6.31 -12.07 11.02
N CYS A 29 7.15 -11.23 10.42
CA CYS A 29 8.20 -10.47 11.12
C CYS A 29 8.13 -9.00 10.73
N ILE A 30 8.39 -8.11 11.68
CA ILE A 30 8.56 -6.67 11.44
C ILE A 30 10.06 -6.45 11.32
N THR A 31 10.52 -5.92 10.18
CA THR A 31 11.95 -5.83 9.94
C THR A 31 12.35 -4.72 8.97
N ALA A 32 13.53 -4.15 9.19
CA ALA A 32 14.27 -3.33 8.25
C ALA A 32 15.50 -4.07 7.67
N ASP A 33 15.75 -5.30 8.10
CA ASP A 33 16.87 -6.11 7.64
C ASP A 33 16.62 -6.66 6.24
N LEU A 34 17.51 -6.32 5.31
CA LEU A 34 17.39 -6.72 3.90
C LEU A 34 17.43 -8.23 3.72
N ALA A 35 18.19 -8.95 4.53
CA ALA A 35 18.29 -10.41 4.44
C ALA A 35 17.01 -11.09 4.95
N GLU A 36 16.34 -10.52 5.93
CA GLU A 36 15.03 -11.00 6.38
C GLU A 36 13.94 -10.75 5.33
N LEU A 37 13.95 -9.57 4.70
CA LEU A 37 13.06 -9.27 3.57
C LEU A 37 13.29 -10.23 2.39
N GLU A 38 14.54 -10.58 2.13
CA GLU A 38 14.88 -11.54 1.07
C GLU A 38 14.40 -12.95 1.38
N ARG A 39 14.47 -13.40 2.63
CA ARG A 39 14.04 -14.74 3.05
C ARG A 39 12.52 -14.89 3.16
N ALA A 40 11.79 -13.79 3.33
CA ALA A 40 10.34 -13.82 3.42
C ALA A 40 9.68 -14.26 2.11
N ASP A 41 8.51 -14.87 2.20
CA ASP A 41 7.72 -15.34 1.05
C ASP A 41 6.84 -14.25 0.44
N ALA A 42 6.50 -13.23 1.23
CA ALA A 42 5.76 -12.04 0.80
C ALA A 42 6.17 -10.82 1.63
N ILE A 43 5.90 -9.64 1.10
CA ILE A 43 6.22 -8.36 1.75
C ILE A 43 4.94 -7.54 1.90
N ILE A 44 4.76 -6.93 3.08
CA ILE A 44 3.80 -5.86 3.29
C ILE A 44 4.55 -4.55 3.48
N LEU A 45 4.20 -3.55 2.68
CA LEU A 45 4.66 -2.17 2.80
C LEU A 45 3.52 -1.34 3.42
N PRO A 46 3.51 -1.15 4.74
CA PRO A 46 2.53 -0.30 5.41
C PRO A 46 2.93 1.17 5.27
N GLY A 47 2.03 2.09 5.61
CA GLY A 47 2.39 3.49 5.66
C GLY A 47 1.29 4.37 6.23
N VAL A 48 1.67 5.39 6.97
CA VAL A 48 0.83 6.49 7.45
C VAL A 48 1.62 7.80 7.39
N GLY A 49 0.93 8.93 7.37
CA GLY A 49 1.56 10.25 7.30
C GLY A 49 1.67 10.80 5.89
N ALA A 50 2.63 11.70 5.65
CA ALA A 50 2.80 12.39 4.39
C ALA A 50 3.68 11.60 3.40
N PHE A 51 3.32 11.63 2.12
CA PHE A 51 4.02 10.91 1.06
C PHE A 51 5.52 11.22 0.99
N PRO A 52 5.98 12.50 0.98
CA PRO A 52 7.41 12.80 0.86
C PRO A 52 8.23 12.27 2.03
N ASP A 53 7.73 12.41 3.25
CA ASP A 53 8.44 11.95 4.45
C ASP A 53 8.61 10.44 4.46
N ALA A 54 7.57 9.72 4.08
CA ALA A 54 7.60 8.27 3.97
C ALA A 54 8.56 7.80 2.86
N ALA A 55 8.52 8.45 1.70
CA ALA A 55 9.42 8.16 0.59
C ALA A 55 10.90 8.41 0.96
N ASP A 56 11.19 9.52 1.64
CA ASP A 56 12.54 9.85 2.09
C ASP A 56 13.06 8.84 3.12
N ARG A 57 12.23 8.42 4.07
CA ARG A 57 12.58 7.37 5.04
C ARG A 57 12.86 6.03 4.39
N LEU A 58 12.01 5.62 3.45
CA LEU A 58 12.18 4.36 2.73
C LEU A 58 13.51 4.34 1.95
N ARG A 59 13.87 5.47 1.32
CA ARG A 59 15.13 5.64 0.58
C ARG A 59 16.35 5.70 1.48
N SER A 60 16.27 6.42 2.59
CA SER A 60 17.42 6.60 3.50
C SER A 60 17.96 5.28 4.05
N GLY A 61 17.12 4.26 4.17
CA GLY A 61 17.49 2.90 4.58
C GLY A 61 17.85 1.96 3.41
N GLY A 62 17.79 2.43 2.15
CA GLY A 62 17.97 1.57 0.98
C GLY A 62 16.85 0.55 0.75
N LEU A 63 15.77 0.65 1.54
CA LEU A 63 14.65 -0.27 1.51
C LEU A 63 13.82 -0.13 0.22
N ASP A 64 13.80 1.05 -0.41
CA ASP A 64 13.13 1.31 -1.68
C ASP A 64 13.63 0.38 -2.78
N GLN A 65 14.94 0.35 -3.02
CA GLN A 65 15.55 -0.51 -4.04
C GLN A 65 15.40 -1.98 -3.70
N HIS A 66 15.47 -2.32 -2.41
CA HIS A 66 15.33 -3.70 -1.97
C HIS A 66 13.88 -4.21 -2.16
N VAL A 67 12.87 -3.43 -1.77
CA VAL A 67 11.46 -3.76 -1.99
C VAL A 67 11.16 -3.91 -3.49
N LEU A 68 11.70 -3.02 -4.33
CA LEU A 68 11.59 -3.15 -5.79
C LEU A 68 12.19 -4.46 -6.30
N ALA A 69 13.41 -4.80 -5.90
CA ALA A 69 14.10 -6.02 -6.31
C ALA A 69 13.36 -7.29 -5.85
N GLN A 70 12.85 -7.29 -4.63
CA GLN A 70 12.08 -8.42 -4.08
C GLN A 70 10.68 -8.53 -4.72
N GLY A 71 10.06 -7.41 -5.08
CA GLY A 71 8.75 -7.38 -5.77
C GLY A 71 8.76 -8.04 -7.16
N GLN A 72 9.94 -8.21 -7.77
CA GLN A 72 10.10 -9.00 -8.99
C GLN A 72 10.04 -10.53 -8.75
N LYS A 73 10.19 -10.96 -7.51
CA LYS A 73 10.34 -12.38 -7.12
C LYS A 73 9.18 -12.89 -6.27
N LYS A 74 8.50 -12.00 -5.56
CA LYS A 74 7.47 -12.34 -4.57
C LYS A 74 6.38 -11.26 -4.47
N PRO A 75 5.18 -11.59 -3.95
CA PRO A 75 4.11 -10.62 -3.77
C PRO A 75 4.52 -9.48 -2.81
N VAL A 76 4.13 -8.26 -3.18
CA VAL A 76 4.23 -7.06 -2.34
C VAL A 76 2.85 -6.45 -2.20
N LEU A 77 2.37 -6.27 -0.98
CA LEU A 77 1.10 -5.60 -0.67
C LEU A 77 1.38 -4.24 -0.03
N GLY A 78 1.00 -3.16 -0.71
CA GLY A 78 0.99 -1.83 -0.12
C GLY A 78 -0.32 -1.56 0.62
N ILE A 79 -0.24 -1.02 1.84
CA ILE A 79 -1.42 -0.63 2.63
C ILE A 79 -1.41 0.88 2.85
N CYS A 80 -2.50 1.56 2.45
CA CYS A 80 -2.69 3.00 2.58
C CYS A 80 -1.54 3.77 1.92
N LEU A 81 -0.76 4.56 2.69
CA LEU A 81 0.41 5.27 2.16
C LEU A 81 1.45 4.32 1.55
N GLY A 82 1.60 3.10 2.07
CA GLY A 82 2.48 2.09 1.48
C GLY A 82 2.05 1.70 0.06
N MET A 83 0.74 1.62 -0.22
CA MET A 83 0.24 1.44 -1.58
C MET A 83 0.52 2.68 -2.44
N GLN A 84 0.31 3.87 -1.89
CA GLN A 84 0.59 5.12 -2.60
C GLN A 84 2.06 5.22 -3.02
N LEU A 85 3.00 4.78 -2.18
CA LEU A 85 4.44 4.76 -2.51
C LEU A 85 4.79 3.86 -3.70
N LEU A 86 3.94 2.90 -4.07
CA LEU A 86 4.15 2.05 -5.25
C LEU A 86 3.89 2.81 -6.57
N LEU A 87 3.20 3.95 -6.55
CA LEU A 87 2.95 4.78 -7.74
C LEU A 87 4.23 5.51 -8.20
N GLU A 88 4.16 6.16 -9.37
CA GLU A 88 5.30 6.87 -9.96
C GLU A 88 5.69 8.10 -9.16
N GLN A 89 4.70 8.84 -8.62
CA GLN A 89 4.96 10.05 -7.83
C GLN A 89 3.79 10.42 -6.91
N GLY A 90 4.07 11.21 -5.89
CA GLY A 90 3.07 11.90 -5.06
C GLY A 90 3.22 13.42 -5.15
N ARG A 91 2.10 14.14 -4.98
CA ARG A 91 2.04 15.60 -5.00
C ARG A 91 1.58 16.19 -3.66
N GLU A 92 1.60 15.39 -2.62
CA GLU A 92 1.35 15.88 -1.26
C GLU A 92 2.53 16.73 -0.80
N VAL A 93 2.26 17.93 -0.28
CA VAL A 93 3.26 18.90 0.20
C VAL A 93 4.21 19.38 -0.90
N ARG A 94 4.89 18.48 -1.58
CA ARG A 94 5.80 18.73 -2.72
C ARG A 94 5.77 17.54 -3.67
N PRO A 95 6.09 17.75 -4.97
CA PRO A 95 6.30 16.63 -5.88
C PRO A 95 7.44 15.73 -5.36
N CYS A 96 7.17 14.44 -5.28
CA CYS A 96 8.11 13.45 -4.79
C CYS A 96 7.96 12.16 -5.58
N PRO A 97 9.05 11.58 -6.12
CA PRO A 97 8.97 10.29 -6.81
C PRO A 97 8.57 9.18 -5.84
N GLY A 98 7.73 8.26 -6.33
CA GLY A 98 7.43 6.99 -5.68
C GLY A 98 8.37 5.88 -6.16
N LEU A 99 7.92 4.64 -6.03
CA LEU A 99 8.67 3.45 -6.49
C LEU A 99 8.44 3.13 -7.97
N GLY A 100 7.41 3.70 -8.61
CA GLY A 100 7.15 3.53 -10.02
C GLY A 100 6.73 2.10 -10.45
N VAL A 101 6.20 1.32 -9.53
CA VAL A 101 5.69 -0.04 -9.82
C VAL A 101 4.32 0.01 -10.47
N ILE A 102 3.50 0.96 -10.03
CA ILE A 102 2.16 1.21 -10.53
C ILE A 102 2.15 2.56 -11.24
N ARG A 103 1.61 2.59 -12.46
CA ARG A 103 1.48 3.84 -13.20
C ARG A 103 0.46 4.77 -12.55
N GLY A 104 0.79 6.04 -12.47
CA GLY A 104 -0.08 7.09 -11.97
C GLY A 104 0.54 7.95 -10.89
N THR A 105 -0.27 8.89 -10.42
CA THR A 105 0.12 9.92 -9.46
C THR A 105 -0.77 9.86 -8.22
N VAL A 106 -0.18 10.04 -7.05
CA VAL A 106 -0.94 10.30 -5.81
C VAL A 106 -1.22 11.78 -5.71
N ASP A 107 -2.49 12.14 -5.75
CA ASP A 107 -2.93 13.54 -5.64
C ASP A 107 -4.14 13.67 -4.71
N ARG A 108 -4.45 14.92 -4.34
CA ARG A 108 -5.61 15.20 -3.50
C ARG A 108 -6.89 14.70 -4.18
N ILE A 109 -7.77 14.05 -3.42
CA ILE A 109 -9.06 13.56 -3.92
C ILE A 109 -9.84 14.74 -4.53
N PRO A 110 -10.27 14.64 -5.81
CA PRO A 110 -11.01 15.70 -6.49
C PRO A 110 -12.47 15.71 -6.04
N THR A 111 -12.72 16.30 -4.88
CA THR A 111 -14.07 16.39 -4.29
C THR A 111 -14.32 17.76 -3.70
N GLN A 112 -15.58 18.15 -3.63
CA GLN A 112 -16.04 19.31 -2.87
C GLN A 112 -16.47 18.94 -1.43
N SER A 113 -16.52 17.65 -1.13
CA SER A 113 -16.78 17.14 0.21
C SER A 113 -15.61 17.43 1.16
N LYS A 114 -15.88 17.34 2.46
CA LYS A 114 -14.86 17.52 3.48
C LYS A 114 -13.84 16.37 3.43
N LEU A 115 -12.56 16.71 3.44
CA LEU A 115 -11.46 15.76 3.58
C LEU A 115 -10.86 15.83 4.99
N PRO A 116 -10.32 14.73 5.55
CA PRO A 116 -10.18 13.41 4.91
C PRO A 116 -11.50 12.69 4.69
N HIS A 117 -11.58 11.87 3.63
CA HIS A 117 -12.64 10.89 3.50
C HIS A 117 -12.47 9.83 4.58
N ILE A 118 -13.48 9.65 5.42
CA ILE A 118 -13.49 8.69 6.54
C ILE A 118 -14.79 7.91 6.48
N GLY A 119 -14.71 6.60 6.32
CA GLY A 119 -15.91 5.75 6.34
C GLY A 119 -15.76 4.41 5.66
N TRP A 120 -16.85 3.65 5.70
CA TRP A 120 -16.99 2.37 5.03
C TRP A 120 -17.60 2.58 3.65
N ASN A 121 -16.90 2.11 2.62
CA ASN A 121 -17.39 2.13 1.24
C ASN A 121 -17.32 0.74 0.63
N SER A 122 -18.31 0.44 -0.21
CA SER A 122 -18.35 -0.81 -0.95
C SER A 122 -17.37 -0.81 -2.12
N LEU A 123 -16.77 -1.96 -2.39
CA LEU A 123 -15.92 -2.17 -3.54
C LEU A 123 -16.73 -2.60 -4.77
N ARG A 124 -16.36 -2.06 -5.91
CA ARG A 124 -16.78 -2.52 -7.23
C ARG A 124 -15.58 -3.10 -7.95
N PHE A 125 -15.67 -4.35 -8.35
CA PHE A 125 -14.59 -5.06 -9.02
C PHE A 125 -14.65 -4.86 -10.53
N PHE A 126 -13.49 -4.60 -11.15
CA PHE A 126 -13.37 -4.52 -12.60
C PHE A 126 -12.75 -5.77 -13.20
N HIS A 127 -11.80 -6.37 -12.46
CA HIS A 127 -11.08 -7.54 -12.89
C HIS A 127 -11.00 -8.57 -11.77
N HIS A 128 -11.00 -9.82 -12.14
CA HIS A 128 -10.74 -10.90 -11.20
C HIS A 128 -9.30 -10.82 -10.68
N SER A 129 -9.14 -10.84 -9.37
CA SER A 129 -7.83 -10.81 -8.72
C SER A 129 -7.76 -11.82 -7.58
N PRO A 130 -6.63 -12.53 -7.43
CA PRO A 130 -6.39 -13.38 -6.27
C PRO A 130 -6.50 -12.63 -4.93
N LEU A 131 -6.24 -11.31 -4.92
CA LEU A 131 -6.36 -10.44 -3.73
C LEU A 131 -7.79 -10.43 -3.17
N PHE A 132 -8.80 -10.59 -4.01
CA PHE A 132 -10.22 -10.56 -3.62
C PHE A 132 -10.84 -11.94 -3.47
N ARG A 133 -10.03 -13.00 -3.42
CA ARG A 133 -10.56 -14.35 -3.23
C ARG A 133 -11.32 -14.45 -1.91
N GLY A 134 -12.59 -14.85 -1.99
CA GLY A 134 -13.49 -14.95 -0.84
C GLY A 134 -14.17 -13.63 -0.44
N LEU A 135 -14.01 -12.56 -1.22
CA LEU A 135 -14.78 -11.32 -1.09
C LEU A 135 -15.82 -11.26 -2.20
N ASP A 136 -17.04 -10.89 -1.83
CA ASP A 136 -18.12 -10.68 -2.78
C ASP A 136 -18.09 -9.24 -3.33
N GLU A 137 -18.68 -9.06 -4.52
CA GLU A 137 -18.96 -7.74 -5.07
C GLU A 137 -19.78 -6.91 -4.06
N GLY A 138 -19.37 -5.69 -3.82
CA GLY A 138 -19.98 -4.83 -2.82
C GLY A 138 -19.44 -5.02 -1.40
N ALA A 139 -18.41 -5.84 -1.18
CA ALA A 139 -17.75 -5.94 0.13
C ALA A 139 -17.28 -4.55 0.62
N TYR A 140 -17.50 -4.26 1.89
CA TYR A 140 -17.14 -2.98 2.48
C TYR A 140 -15.72 -2.99 3.03
N VAL A 141 -14.99 -1.91 2.75
CA VAL A 141 -13.68 -1.62 3.34
C VAL A 141 -13.67 -0.22 3.95
N TYR A 142 -12.82 -0.02 4.94
CA TYR A 142 -12.73 1.25 5.66
C TYR A 142 -11.67 2.15 5.04
N PHE A 143 -12.06 3.39 4.77
CA PHE A 143 -11.19 4.42 4.22
C PHE A 143 -10.91 5.52 5.24
N VAL A 144 -9.68 6.01 5.25
CA VAL A 144 -9.26 7.24 5.95
C VAL A 144 -8.13 7.88 5.17
N HIS A 145 -8.47 8.81 4.26
CA HIS A 145 -7.48 9.42 3.36
C HIS A 145 -7.94 10.75 2.78
N SER A 146 -6.98 11.59 2.38
CA SER A 146 -7.20 12.83 1.62
C SER A 146 -6.61 12.78 0.22
N PHE A 147 -5.77 11.78 -0.05
CA PHE A 147 -5.08 11.58 -1.31
C PHE A 147 -5.42 10.21 -1.88
N SER A 148 -5.47 10.11 -3.20
CA SER A 148 -5.76 8.88 -3.92
C SER A 148 -4.91 8.74 -5.17
N ALA A 149 -4.82 7.52 -5.69
CA ALA A 149 -4.20 7.24 -6.98
C ALA A 149 -5.04 7.87 -8.10
N GLN A 150 -4.40 8.63 -8.97
CA GLN A 150 -4.99 9.28 -10.15
C GLN A 150 -4.12 9.03 -11.37
N ASP A 151 -4.66 9.29 -12.55
CA ASP A 151 -3.96 9.06 -13.83
C ASP A 151 -3.41 7.64 -13.98
N THR A 152 -4.09 6.68 -13.35
CA THR A 152 -3.69 5.28 -13.34
C THR A 152 -3.98 4.60 -14.68
N ASP A 153 -3.18 3.57 -15.02
CA ASP A 153 -3.50 2.68 -16.12
C ASP A 153 -4.73 1.83 -15.77
N PRO A 154 -5.83 1.92 -16.54
CA PRO A 154 -7.04 1.12 -16.28
C PRO A 154 -6.78 -0.39 -16.20
N ALA A 155 -5.76 -0.89 -16.88
CA ALA A 155 -5.39 -2.30 -16.83
C ALA A 155 -4.80 -2.73 -15.47
N GLN A 156 -4.31 -1.77 -14.67
CA GLN A 156 -3.77 -2.01 -13.33
C GLN A 156 -4.82 -1.80 -12.23
N VAL A 157 -5.99 -1.25 -12.56
CA VAL A 157 -7.07 -0.99 -11.59
C VAL A 157 -7.98 -2.20 -11.51
N ILE A 158 -7.97 -2.90 -10.40
CA ILE A 158 -8.78 -4.12 -10.21
C ILE A 158 -10.08 -3.87 -9.47
N ALA A 159 -10.15 -2.80 -8.68
CA ALA A 159 -11.37 -2.39 -7.99
C ALA A 159 -11.39 -0.89 -7.74
N VAL A 160 -12.60 -0.35 -7.58
CA VAL A 160 -12.84 1.03 -7.16
C VAL A 160 -13.93 1.08 -6.11
N THR A 161 -14.06 2.23 -5.46
CA THR A 161 -15.23 2.57 -4.63
C THR A 161 -15.84 3.86 -5.14
N ALA A 162 -17.12 4.08 -4.83
CA ALA A 162 -17.72 5.40 -5.02
C ALA A 162 -16.94 6.42 -4.16
N GLY A 163 -16.49 7.49 -4.77
CA GLY A 163 -15.78 8.55 -4.07
C GLY A 163 -16.65 9.28 -3.05
N PRO A 164 -16.03 10.12 -2.20
CA PRO A 164 -16.77 11.00 -1.28
C PRO A 164 -17.51 12.10 -2.03
#